data_7e16de7a3e1bb9f87a2ebe2ba8f08478
#
_entry.id   7e16de7a3e1bb9f87a2ebe2ba8f08478
#
_cell.length_a   1.000
_cell.length_b   1.000
_cell.length_c   1.000
_cell.angle_alpha   90.00
_cell.angle_beta   90.00
_cell.angle_gamma   90.00
#
_symmetry.space_group_name_H-M   'P 1'
#
loop_
_entity.id
_entity.type
_entity.pdbx_description
1 polymer ?
#
loop_
_entity_poly.entity_id
_entity_poly.type
_entity_poly.pdbx_seq_one_letter_code
_entity_poly.pdbx_strand_id
1 'polypeptide(L)'
;MTGPMLAEDMGLSRRLLPAPAIPIPGLLIGGAVGLLAVVVLGLVGAGLAHEQAAPAQRLLAPGTLGHPLGTDQLGRDVLARTLAGFGWSVAVVLPATVIAGLLGTGLGLATATNRGWTHAILERATETAAGFPFLVLAAPIIAVAGRGYWPLLIVLAILSSAPFALAVFEATWGGRGRVPLAPALHGAGAALPVVGAFIVADLVVTEACLSFLGVGAPEAAPSWGNMLADARQNVTVAPWILYTPATAILLTVLSANWFGEGLGQLQRSRVR
;
A
#
# COMPACT_ATOMS: atom_id res chain seq x y z
N MET A 1 -40.54 -4.18 -32.72
CA MET A 1 -39.48 -4.39 -33.73
C MET A 1 -38.72 -3.09 -33.92
N THR A 2 -37.70 -2.82 -33.14
CA THR A 2 -36.62 -1.87 -33.40
C THR A 2 -35.40 -2.41 -32.67
N GLY A 3 -34.55 -3.03 -33.49
CA GLY A 3 -33.36 -3.78 -33.02
C GLY A 3 -32.19 -2.90 -32.58
N PRO A 4 -31.14 -3.48 -32.05
CA PRO A 4 -29.96 -2.82 -31.50
C PRO A 4 -28.98 -2.43 -32.64
N MET A 5 -29.22 -1.31 -33.30
CA MET A 5 -28.47 -0.87 -34.49
C MET A 5 -27.88 0.53 -34.36
N LEU A 6 -27.62 1.03 -33.14
CA LEU A 6 -27.06 2.36 -32.93
C LEU A 6 -25.71 2.38 -32.22
N ALA A 7 -25.09 1.22 -31.93
CA ALA A 7 -23.80 1.17 -31.26
C ALA A 7 -22.58 0.99 -32.19
N GLU A 8 -22.79 0.60 -33.46
CA GLU A 8 -21.71 0.34 -34.41
C GLU A 8 -21.30 1.54 -35.27
N ASP A 9 -22.15 2.55 -35.40
CA ASP A 9 -21.92 3.67 -36.33
C ASP A 9 -21.24 4.90 -35.73
N MET A 10 -20.96 4.91 -34.43
CA MET A 10 -20.17 5.99 -33.85
C MET A 10 -18.68 5.64 -33.77
N GLY A 11 -18.05 5.18 -34.81
CA GLY A 11 -16.59 5.15 -35.06
C GLY A 11 -15.60 5.46 -33.92
N LEU A 12 -16.03 5.38 -32.66
CA LEU A 12 -15.24 5.40 -31.43
C LEU A 12 -14.65 4.02 -31.16
N SER A 13 -14.13 3.38 -32.22
CA SER A 13 -13.13 2.34 -32.05
C SER A 13 -11.99 2.98 -31.26
N ARG A 14 -11.91 2.61 -30.00
CA ARG A 14 -10.86 2.87 -29.03
C ARG A 14 -9.46 2.92 -29.68
N ARG A 15 -9.12 4.02 -30.31
CA ARG A 15 -7.74 4.47 -30.43
C ARG A 15 -7.36 5.10 -29.08
N LEU A 16 -7.51 4.34 -28.01
CA LEU A 16 -6.64 4.52 -26.86
C LEU A 16 -5.23 4.37 -27.43
N LEU A 17 -4.53 5.49 -27.53
CA LEU A 17 -3.09 5.48 -27.79
C LEU A 17 -2.52 4.33 -26.97
N PRO A 18 -1.77 3.38 -27.56
CA PRO A 18 -1.13 2.36 -26.78
C PRO A 18 -0.28 3.13 -25.75
N ALA A 19 -0.64 3.01 -24.47
CA ALA A 19 0.23 3.47 -23.42
C ALA A 19 1.62 2.87 -23.73
N PRO A 20 2.72 3.64 -23.66
CA PRO A 20 4.03 3.12 -23.92
C PRO A 20 4.21 1.87 -23.03
N ALA A 21 4.15 0.71 -23.65
CA ALA A 21 4.19 -0.55 -22.93
C ALA A 21 5.63 -0.72 -22.45
N ILE A 22 5.87 -0.34 -21.19
CA ILE A 22 7.12 -0.72 -20.54
C ILE A 22 7.16 -2.25 -20.61
N PRO A 23 8.21 -2.85 -21.15
CA PRO A 23 8.27 -4.30 -21.33
C PRO A 23 8.12 -4.99 -19.96
N ILE A 24 7.33 -6.08 -19.93
CA ILE A 24 7.01 -6.88 -18.72
C ILE A 24 8.24 -7.10 -17.81
N PRO A 25 9.43 -7.51 -18.36
CA PRO A 25 10.64 -7.66 -17.55
C PRO A 25 11.06 -6.36 -16.86
N GLY A 26 10.88 -5.21 -17.51
CA GLY A 26 11.25 -3.91 -16.94
C GLY A 26 10.41 -3.52 -15.73
N LEU A 27 9.10 -3.76 -15.76
CA LEU A 27 8.20 -3.51 -14.63
C LEU A 27 8.50 -4.43 -13.45
N LEU A 28 8.67 -5.73 -13.71
CA LEU A 28 9.00 -6.70 -12.67
C LEU A 28 10.34 -6.40 -12.01
N ILE A 29 11.38 -6.20 -12.82
CA ILE A 29 12.73 -5.96 -12.31
C ILE A 29 12.79 -4.62 -11.58
N GLY A 30 12.26 -3.55 -12.19
CA GLY A 30 12.26 -2.22 -11.57
C GLY A 30 11.48 -2.20 -10.25
N GLY A 31 10.29 -2.81 -10.23
CA GLY A 31 9.48 -2.93 -9.02
C GLY A 31 10.15 -3.78 -7.94
N ALA A 32 10.70 -4.95 -8.32
CA ALA A 32 11.40 -5.82 -7.36
C ALA A 32 12.65 -5.17 -6.78
N VAL A 33 13.46 -4.51 -7.60
CA VAL A 33 14.67 -3.78 -7.15
C VAL A 33 14.27 -2.63 -6.22
N GLY A 34 13.22 -1.88 -6.57
CA GLY A 34 12.72 -0.81 -5.72
C GLY A 34 12.21 -1.32 -4.36
N LEU A 35 11.42 -2.38 -4.33
CA LEU A 35 10.96 -2.98 -3.07
C LEU A 35 12.11 -3.56 -2.25
N LEU A 36 13.08 -4.19 -2.89
CA LEU A 36 14.30 -4.67 -2.21
C LEU A 36 15.07 -3.49 -1.59
N ALA A 37 15.21 -2.39 -2.34
CA ALA A 37 15.84 -1.18 -1.82
C ALA A 37 15.07 -0.62 -0.60
N VAL A 38 13.74 -0.60 -0.62
CA VAL A 38 12.90 -0.19 0.53
C VAL A 38 13.21 -1.04 1.76
N VAL A 39 13.27 -2.37 1.61
CA VAL A 39 13.57 -3.28 2.73
C VAL A 39 15.00 -3.06 3.24
N VAL A 40 15.98 -2.97 2.35
CA VAL A 40 17.38 -2.75 2.73
C VAL A 40 17.56 -1.41 3.45
N LEU A 41 16.98 -0.33 2.89
CA LEU A 41 17.01 1.00 3.52
C LEU A 41 16.29 1.00 4.87
N GLY A 42 15.21 0.24 5.00
CA GLY A 42 14.51 0.04 6.28
C GLY A 42 15.36 -0.65 7.34
N LEU A 43 16.11 -1.69 6.96
CA LEU A 43 17.01 -2.39 7.87
C LEU A 43 18.18 -1.49 8.31
N VAL A 44 18.74 -0.71 7.38
CA VAL A 44 19.78 0.29 7.70
C VAL A 44 19.21 1.38 8.60
N GLY A 45 18.04 1.90 8.27
CA GLY A 45 17.37 2.98 9.01
C GLY A 45 16.96 2.59 10.43
N ALA A 46 16.64 1.32 10.66
CA ALA A 46 16.31 0.83 12.01
C ALA A 46 17.45 1.04 13.01
N GLY A 47 18.70 0.99 12.55
CA GLY A 47 19.88 1.30 13.36
C GLY A 47 20.08 2.81 13.63
N LEU A 48 19.47 3.68 12.82
CA LEU A 48 19.58 5.14 12.92
C LEU A 48 18.43 5.79 13.68
N ALA A 49 17.44 5.02 14.10
CA ALA A 49 16.21 5.52 14.73
C ALA A 49 16.40 6.26 16.07
N HIS A 50 17.62 6.32 16.60
CA HIS A 50 17.95 6.89 17.92
C HIS A 50 18.58 8.29 17.82
N GLU A 51 18.40 9.01 16.72
CA GLU A 51 18.95 10.37 16.63
C GLU A 51 18.34 11.30 17.67
N GLN A 52 19.23 11.90 18.47
CA GLN A 52 18.85 12.88 19.48
C GLN A 52 18.58 14.24 18.81
N ALA A 53 17.63 14.96 19.40
CA ALA A 53 17.39 16.35 19.00
C ALA A 53 18.62 17.23 19.30
N ALA A 54 19.04 18.02 18.31
CA ALA A 54 20.15 18.97 18.43
C ALA A 54 19.65 20.40 18.13
N PRO A 55 19.01 21.10 19.10
CA PRO A 55 18.36 22.40 18.86
C PRO A 55 19.27 23.46 18.26
N ALA A 56 20.58 23.37 18.49
CA ALA A 56 21.56 24.28 17.89
C ALA A 56 21.74 24.09 16.37
N GLN A 57 21.27 22.94 15.83
CA GLN A 57 21.39 22.58 14.41
C GLN A 57 20.04 22.62 13.70
N ARG A 58 19.11 23.42 14.15
CA ARG A 58 17.75 23.53 13.59
C ARG A 58 17.75 24.09 12.19
N LEU A 59 16.96 23.46 11.29
CA LEU A 59 16.70 23.91 9.93
C LEU A 59 17.95 24.20 9.09
N LEU A 60 19.01 23.44 9.31
CA LEU A 60 20.21 23.51 8.47
C LEU A 60 19.87 23.04 7.06
N ALA A 61 20.36 23.78 6.06
CA ALA A 61 20.13 23.46 4.64
C ALA A 61 20.81 22.13 4.23
N PRO A 62 20.28 21.45 3.20
CA PRO A 62 20.93 20.29 2.60
C PRO A 62 22.37 20.58 2.18
N GLY A 63 23.27 19.61 2.40
CA GLY A 63 24.71 19.75 2.12
C GLY A 63 25.53 20.43 3.23
N THR A 64 24.91 20.85 4.34
CA THR A 64 25.65 21.28 5.53
C THR A 64 26.42 20.10 6.12
N LEU A 65 27.63 20.39 6.67
CA LEU A 65 28.52 19.38 7.22
C LEU A 65 27.82 18.39 8.15
N GLY A 66 27.85 17.11 7.79
CA GLY A 66 27.21 16.01 8.53
C GLY A 66 25.72 15.79 8.22
N HIS A 67 25.04 16.69 7.45
CA HIS A 67 23.63 16.62 7.15
C HIS A 67 23.37 16.71 5.64
N PRO A 68 23.46 15.61 4.88
CA PRO A 68 23.32 15.62 3.42
C PRO A 68 21.97 16.15 2.93
N LEU A 69 20.87 15.83 3.64
CA LEU A 69 19.52 16.29 3.35
C LEU A 69 19.03 17.36 4.34
N GLY A 70 19.96 17.97 5.10
CA GLY A 70 19.64 19.00 6.08
C GLY A 70 19.05 18.46 7.37
N THR A 71 18.54 19.38 8.20
CA THR A 71 17.95 19.05 9.50
C THR A 71 16.52 19.56 9.61
N ASP A 72 15.76 18.99 10.54
CA ASP A 72 14.38 19.38 10.85
C ASP A 72 14.29 20.51 11.91
N GLN A 73 13.07 20.81 12.34
CA GLN A 73 12.78 21.82 13.36
C GLN A 73 13.35 21.53 14.75
N LEU A 74 13.73 20.29 15.02
CA LEU A 74 14.38 19.87 16.27
C LEU A 74 15.88 19.65 16.11
N GLY A 75 16.42 19.90 14.90
CA GLY A 75 17.82 19.68 14.57
C GLY A 75 18.19 18.22 14.32
N ARG A 76 17.21 17.36 14.07
CA ARG A 76 17.42 15.94 13.73
C ARG A 76 17.75 15.82 12.23
N ASP A 77 18.63 14.89 11.87
CA ASP A 77 19.03 14.66 10.48
C ASP A 77 17.85 14.11 9.66
N VAL A 78 17.53 14.79 8.54
CA VAL A 78 16.39 14.42 7.69
C VAL A 78 16.65 13.13 6.92
N LEU A 79 17.91 12.85 6.52
CA LEU A 79 18.25 11.60 5.86
C LEU A 79 18.07 10.40 6.80
N ALA A 80 18.64 10.49 8.00
CA ALA A 80 18.53 9.43 8.99
C ALA A 80 17.06 9.15 9.37
N ARG A 81 16.26 10.21 9.59
CA ARG A 81 14.81 10.07 9.84
C ARG A 81 14.06 9.43 8.66
N THR A 82 14.42 9.79 7.43
CA THR A 82 13.80 9.21 6.23
C THR A 82 14.12 7.72 6.11
N LEU A 83 15.39 7.35 6.37
CA LEU A 83 15.82 5.96 6.40
C LEU A 83 15.11 5.17 7.51
N ALA A 84 15.01 5.74 8.72
CA ALA A 84 14.27 5.14 9.82
C ALA A 84 12.75 5.00 9.48
N GLY A 85 12.21 5.91 8.68
CA GLY A 85 10.84 5.84 8.15
C GLY A 85 10.60 4.62 7.26
N PHE A 86 11.58 4.20 6.44
CA PHE A 86 11.48 2.91 5.72
C PHE A 86 11.33 1.74 6.70
N GLY A 87 12.11 1.74 7.79
CA GLY A 87 12.02 0.71 8.83
C GLY A 87 10.64 0.66 9.49
N TRP A 88 10.07 1.81 9.82
CA TRP A 88 8.73 1.92 10.37
C TRP A 88 7.68 1.38 9.39
N SER A 89 7.70 1.84 8.14
CA SER A 89 6.75 1.40 7.11
C SER A 89 6.85 -0.10 6.85
N VAL A 90 8.07 -0.65 6.73
CA VAL A 90 8.27 -2.10 6.57
C VAL A 90 7.70 -2.86 7.77
N ALA A 91 7.97 -2.39 9.00
CA ALA A 91 7.52 -3.05 10.22
C ALA A 91 5.99 -3.05 10.38
N VAL A 92 5.28 -2.06 9.84
CA VAL A 92 3.81 -1.97 9.92
C VAL A 92 3.15 -2.60 8.69
N VAL A 93 3.57 -2.18 7.49
CA VAL A 93 2.87 -2.51 6.25
C VAL A 93 3.02 -3.98 5.85
N LEU A 94 4.23 -4.56 5.97
CA LEU A 94 4.42 -5.95 5.57
C LEU A 94 3.65 -6.93 6.47
N PRO A 95 3.71 -6.87 7.81
CA PRO A 95 2.89 -7.75 8.64
C PRO A 95 1.39 -7.52 8.43
N ALA A 96 0.94 -6.26 8.27
CA ALA A 96 -0.46 -5.96 7.98
C ALA A 96 -0.91 -6.62 6.67
N THR A 97 -0.10 -6.53 5.60
CA THR A 97 -0.38 -7.15 4.30
C THR A 97 -0.44 -8.68 4.41
N VAL A 98 0.49 -9.30 5.15
CA VAL A 98 0.49 -10.76 5.35
C VAL A 98 -0.75 -11.21 6.11
N ILE A 99 -1.08 -10.56 7.21
CA ILE A 99 -2.28 -10.89 8.01
C ILE A 99 -3.54 -10.66 7.18
N ALA A 100 -3.65 -9.54 6.46
CA ALA A 100 -4.76 -9.25 5.56
C ALA A 100 -4.90 -10.33 4.47
N GLY A 101 -3.79 -10.75 3.86
CA GLY A 101 -3.76 -11.82 2.87
C GLY A 101 -4.26 -13.15 3.41
N LEU A 102 -3.84 -13.52 4.62
CA LEU A 102 -4.31 -14.75 5.28
C LEU A 102 -5.80 -14.69 5.62
N LEU A 103 -6.26 -13.60 6.24
CA LEU A 103 -7.67 -13.39 6.58
C LEU A 103 -8.54 -13.33 5.33
N GLY A 104 -8.12 -12.53 4.34
CA GLY A 104 -8.85 -12.36 3.09
C GLY A 104 -8.91 -13.64 2.27
N THR A 105 -7.82 -14.43 2.23
CA THR A 105 -7.83 -15.74 1.59
C THR A 105 -8.84 -16.68 2.25
N GLY A 106 -8.86 -16.73 3.57
CA GLY A 106 -9.85 -17.52 4.32
C GLY A 106 -11.29 -17.12 3.99
N LEU A 107 -11.58 -15.81 4.00
CA LEU A 107 -12.90 -15.27 3.66
C LEU A 107 -13.27 -15.53 2.19
N GLY A 108 -12.36 -15.27 1.24
CA GLY A 108 -12.60 -15.47 -0.19
C GLY A 108 -12.84 -16.96 -0.54
N LEU A 109 -12.05 -17.87 0.04
CA LEU A 109 -12.26 -19.31 -0.10
C LEU A 109 -13.58 -19.75 0.54
N ALA A 110 -13.91 -19.23 1.74
CA ALA A 110 -15.19 -19.52 2.37
C ALA A 110 -16.36 -19.06 1.48
N THR A 111 -16.28 -17.88 0.89
CA THR A 111 -17.29 -17.37 -0.05
C THR A 111 -17.40 -18.29 -1.29
N ALA A 112 -16.27 -18.68 -1.91
CA ALA A 112 -16.26 -19.49 -3.12
C ALA A 112 -16.73 -20.96 -2.91
N THR A 113 -16.51 -21.51 -1.71
CA THR A 113 -16.83 -22.92 -1.42
C THR A 113 -18.18 -23.14 -0.78
N ASN A 114 -18.79 -22.09 -0.20
CA ASN A 114 -20.14 -22.17 0.41
C ASN A 114 -21.25 -21.97 -0.63
N ARG A 115 -22.51 -22.18 -0.21
CA ARG A 115 -23.71 -22.05 -1.03
C ARG A 115 -24.85 -21.39 -0.24
N GLY A 116 -25.85 -20.94 -0.98
CA GLY A 116 -27.07 -20.40 -0.42
C GLY A 116 -26.86 -19.07 0.28
N TRP A 117 -27.55 -18.87 1.39
CA TRP A 117 -27.55 -17.60 2.10
C TRP A 117 -26.18 -17.24 2.73
N THR A 118 -25.41 -18.22 3.15
CA THR A 118 -24.05 -17.99 3.68
C THR A 118 -23.11 -17.43 2.63
N HIS A 119 -23.15 -17.96 1.42
CA HIS A 119 -22.42 -17.40 0.27
C HIS A 119 -22.85 -15.96 0.00
N ALA A 120 -24.17 -15.71 -0.11
CA ALA A 120 -24.68 -14.38 -0.42
C ALA A 120 -24.34 -13.34 0.66
N ILE A 121 -24.34 -13.70 1.94
CA ILE A 121 -23.93 -12.80 3.03
C ILE A 121 -22.43 -12.49 2.96
N LEU A 122 -21.59 -13.52 2.79
CA LEU A 122 -20.14 -13.33 2.73
C LEU A 122 -19.74 -12.49 1.50
N GLU A 123 -20.33 -12.76 0.34
CA GLU A 123 -20.13 -11.98 -0.88
C GLU A 123 -20.48 -10.51 -0.66
N ARG A 124 -21.70 -10.22 -0.19
CA ARG A 124 -22.15 -8.86 0.06
C ARG A 124 -21.34 -8.13 1.12
N ALA A 125 -20.98 -8.81 2.20
CA ALA A 125 -20.13 -8.23 3.25
C ALA A 125 -18.75 -7.86 2.71
N THR A 126 -18.15 -8.73 1.90
CA THR A 126 -16.83 -8.51 1.30
C THR A 126 -16.86 -7.39 0.27
N GLU A 127 -17.87 -7.38 -0.64
CA GLU A 127 -18.06 -6.30 -1.62
C GLU A 127 -18.26 -4.94 -0.95
N THR A 128 -19.13 -4.89 0.07
CA THR A 128 -19.40 -3.65 0.81
C THR A 128 -18.15 -3.15 1.52
N ALA A 129 -17.42 -4.04 2.20
CA ALA A 129 -16.18 -3.67 2.89
C ALA A 129 -15.09 -3.22 1.92
N ALA A 130 -14.94 -3.88 0.77
CA ALA A 130 -13.96 -3.50 -0.25
C ALA A 130 -14.31 -2.18 -0.97
N GLY A 131 -15.59 -1.85 -1.09
CA GLY A 131 -16.07 -0.60 -1.70
C GLY A 131 -16.06 0.61 -0.78
N PHE A 132 -15.83 0.42 0.53
CA PHE A 132 -15.84 1.54 1.48
C PHE A 132 -14.49 2.27 1.49
N PRO A 133 -14.46 3.63 1.53
CA PRO A 133 -13.21 4.38 1.59
C PRO A 133 -12.39 4.01 2.84
N PHE A 134 -11.28 3.34 2.62
CA PHE A 134 -10.45 2.74 3.67
C PHE A 134 -10.07 3.74 4.77
N LEU A 135 -9.56 4.92 4.38
CA LEU A 135 -9.10 5.95 5.33
C LEU A 135 -10.23 6.47 6.22
N VAL A 136 -11.46 6.54 5.69
CA VAL A 136 -12.64 7.02 6.42
C VAL A 136 -13.03 6.07 7.54
N LEU A 137 -12.80 4.76 7.37
CA LEU A 137 -13.02 3.77 8.43
C LEU A 137 -11.84 3.69 9.39
N ALA A 138 -10.61 3.69 8.87
CA ALA A 138 -9.41 3.49 9.68
C ALA A 138 -9.20 4.62 10.70
N ALA A 139 -9.36 5.89 10.29
CA ALA A 139 -9.05 7.03 11.12
C ALA A 139 -9.85 7.08 12.44
N PRO A 140 -11.21 6.98 12.45
CA PRO A 140 -11.97 7.01 13.71
C PRO A 140 -11.73 5.76 14.57
N ILE A 141 -11.52 4.58 13.97
CA ILE A 141 -11.25 3.35 14.74
C ILE A 141 -9.93 3.50 15.49
N ILE A 142 -8.87 3.96 14.81
CA ILE A 142 -7.56 4.15 15.46
C ILE A 142 -7.60 5.31 16.45
N ALA A 143 -8.35 6.38 16.18
CA ALA A 143 -8.52 7.49 17.13
C ALA A 143 -9.12 7.02 18.46
N VAL A 144 -10.05 6.06 18.44
CA VAL A 144 -10.64 5.47 19.66
C VAL A 144 -9.72 4.41 20.28
N ALA A 145 -9.06 3.57 19.46
CA ALA A 145 -8.15 2.53 19.94
C ALA A 145 -6.84 3.06 20.53
N GLY A 146 -6.49 4.30 20.20
CA GLY A 146 -5.26 4.96 20.61
C GLY A 146 -4.14 4.86 19.56
N ARG A 147 -3.22 5.85 19.59
CA ARG A 147 -2.04 5.89 18.71
C ARG A 147 -1.07 4.76 19.08
N GLY A 148 -0.51 4.10 18.11
CA GLY A 148 0.48 3.07 18.39
C GLY A 148 0.66 2.04 17.28
N TYR A 149 1.70 1.25 17.42
CA TYR A 149 2.03 0.19 16.47
C TYR A 149 0.90 -0.84 16.35
N TRP A 150 0.41 -1.38 17.47
CA TRP A 150 -0.58 -2.46 17.46
C TRP A 150 -1.96 -2.04 16.95
N PRO A 151 -2.57 -0.92 17.42
CA PRO A 151 -3.83 -0.45 16.85
C PRO A 151 -3.73 -0.20 15.36
N LEU A 152 -2.65 0.45 14.91
CA LEU A 152 -2.42 0.75 13.50
C LEU A 152 -2.32 -0.55 12.68
N LEU A 153 -1.46 -1.49 13.08
CA LEU A 153 -1.27 -2.77 12.39
C LEU A 153 -2.57 -3.57 12.30
N ILE A 154 -3.30 -3.70 13.41
CA ILE A 154 -4.53 -4.52 13.47
C ILE A 154 -5.60 -3.93 12.57
N VAL A 155 -5.83 -2.61 12.64
CA VAL A 155 -6.86 -1.94 11.83
C VAL A 155 -6.50 -2.04 10.34
N LEU A 156 -5.24 -1.77 9.97
CA LEU A 156 -4.78 -1.90 8.60
C LEU A 156 -4.96 -3.35 8.08
N ALA A 157 -4.59 -4.35 8.88
CA ALA A 157 -4.72 -5.75 8.50
C ALA A 157 -6.18 -6.18 8.31
N ILE A 158 -7.07 -5.82 9.23
CA ILE A 158 -8.48 -6.20 9.16
C ILE A 158 -9.15 -5.54 7.95
N LEU A 159 -9.00 -4.24 7.78
CA LEU A 159 -9.67 -3.52 6.69
C LEU A 159 -9.13 -3.93 5.32
N SER A 160 -7.83 -4.20 5.18
CA SER A 160 -7.24 -4.66 3.91
C SER A 160 -7.56 -6.13 3.59
N SER A 161 -8.18 -6.88 4.48
CA SER A 161 -8.58 -8.27 4.21
C SER A 161 -9.70 -8.38 3.17
N ALA A 162 -10.59 -7.38 3.08
CA ALA A 162 -11.71 -7.40 2.15
C ALA A 162 -11.28 -7.37 0.66
N PRO A 163 -10.37 -6.49 0.20
CA PRO A 163 -9.84 -6.56 -1.17
C PRO A 163 -9.17 -7.90 -1.50
N PHE A 164 -8.44 -8.50 -0.56
CA PHE A 164 -7.89 -9.85 -0.75
C PHE A 164 -8.98 -10.90 -0.89
N ALA A 165 -10.01 -10.85 -0.05
CA ALA A 165 -11.12 -11.79 -0.10
C ALA A 165 -11.87 -11.70 -1.42
N LEU A 166 -12.13 -10.49 -1.91
CA LEU A 166 -12.77 -10.26 -3.21
C LEU A 166 -11.92 -10.81 -4.34
N ALA A 167 -10.63 -10.50 -4.38
CA ALA A 167 -9.73 -10.97 -5.43
C ALA A 167 -9.58 -12.50 -5.44
N VAL A 168 -9.51 -13.14 -4.28
CA VAL A 168 -9.49 -14.61 -4.17
C VAL A 168 -10.81 -15.19 -4.63
N PHE A 169 -11.93 -14.61 -4.23
CA PHE A 169 -13.25 -15.05 -4.68
C PHE A 169 -13.39 -14.94 -6.20
N GLU A 170 -13.08 -13.80 -6.80
CA GLU A 170 -13.14 -13.58 -8.25
C GLU A 170 -12.22 -14.54 -9.04
N ALA A 171 -11.00 -14.75 -8.54
CA ALA A 171 -10.04 -15.66 -9.18
C ALA A 171 -10.47 -17.14 -9.12
N THR A 172 -11.33 -17.49 -8.17
CA THR A 172 -11.80 -18.87 -7.95
C THR A 172 -13.20 -19.11 -8.50
N TRP A 173 -14.05 -18.08 -8.51
CA TRP A 173 -15.46 -18.17 -8.89
C TRP A 173 -15.64 -18.14 -10.41
N GLY A 174 -15.84 -19.32 -11.00
CA GLY A 174 -16.11 -19.42 -12.45
C GLY A 174 -17.57 -19.28 -12.86
N GLY A 175 -18.47 -18.74 -12.02
CA GLY A 175 -19.91 -18.58 -12.30
C GLY A 175 -20.71 -19.89 -12.38
N ARG A 176 -20.09 -21.03 -12.06
CA ARG A 176 -20.64 -22.39 -12.23
C ARG A 176 -21.06 -23.07 -10.92
N GLY A 177 -21.16 -22.34 -9.84
CA GLY A 177 -21.51 -22.88 -8.52
C GLY A 177 -20.26 -23.24 -7.69
N ARG A 178 -20.43 -24.10 -6.66
CA ARG A 178 -19.36 -24.42 -5.72
C ARG A 178 -18.07 -24.90 -6.41
N VAL A 179 -16.97 -24.24 -6.10
CA VAL A 179 -15.64 -24.62 -6.58
C VAL A 179 -14.99 -25.60 -5.57
N PRO A 180 -14.44 -26.73 -6.00
CA PRO A 180 -13.65 -27.60 -5.13
C PRO A 180 -12.46 -26.85 -4.55
N LEU A 181 -12.02 -27.25 -3.33
CA LEU A 181 -10.97 -26.53 -2.60
C LEU A 181 -9.62 -26.46 -3.35
N ALA A 182 -9.24 -27.54 -4.03
CA ALA A 182 -7.95 -27.58 -4.72
C ALA A 182 -7.81 -26.56 -5.87
N PRO A 183 -8.75 -26.45 -6.85
CA PRO A 183 -8.71 -25.38 -7.83
C PRO A 183 -8.90 -23.98 -7.20
N ALA A 184 -9.67 -23.86 -6.11
CA ALA A 184 -9.81 -22.58 -5.39
C ALA A 184 -8.48 -22.11 -4.79
N LEU A 185 -7.72 -23.00 -4.16
CA LEU A 185 -6.39 -22.71 -3.64
C LEU A 185 -5.39 -22.31 -4.75
N HIS A 186 -5.50 -22.94 -5.92
CA HIS A 186 -4.64 -22.59 -7.07
C HIS A 186 -4.96 -21.17 -7.57
N GLY A 187 -6.24 -20.82 -7.72
CA GLY A 187 -6.69 -19.47 -8.09
C GLY A 187 -6.24 -18.43 -7.08
N ALA A 188 -6.39 -18.72 -5.77
CA ALA A 188 -5.92 -17.85 -4.69
C ALA A 188 -4.40 -17.62 -4.79
N GLY A 189 -3.61 -18.68 -4.98
CA GLY A 189 -2.15 -18.59 -5.12
C GLY A 189 -1.70 -17.68 -6.28
N ALA A 190 -2.47 -17.63 -7.35
CA ALA A 190 -2.22 -16.71 -8.46
C ALA A 190 -2.59 -15.26 -8.10
N ALA A 191 -3.72 -15.01 -7.45
CA ALA A 191 -4.20 -13.66 -7.14
C ALA A 191 -3.38 -12.96 -6.06
N LEU A 192 -2.98 -13.69 -5.01
CA LEU A 192 -2.37 -13.12 -3.80
C LEU A 192 -1.12 -12.24 -4.05
N PRO A 193 -0.12 -12.63 -4.86
CA PRO A 193 1.06 -11.80 -5.06
C PRO A 193 0.76 -10.49 -5.78
N VAL A 194 -0.17 -10.49 -6.72
CA VAL A 194 -0.58 -9.31 -7.49
C VAL A 194 -1.30 -8.33 -6.59
N VAL A 195 -2.34 -8.82 -5.90
CA VAL A 195 -3.14 -7.99 -4.98
C VAL A 195 -2.28 -7.51 -3.81
N GLY A 196 -1.43 -8.37 -3.26
CA GLY A 196 -0.51 -8.01 -2.18
C GLY A 196 0.40 -6.84 -2.52
N ALA A 197 0.91 -6.78 -3.74
CA ALA A 197 1.74 -5.66 -4.18
C ALA A 197 0.97 -4.34 -4.20
N PHE A 198 -0.27 -4.33 -4.71
CA PHE A 198 -1.12 -3.14 -4.71
C PHE A 198 -1.54 -2.74 -3.30
N ILE A 199 -1.85 -3.71 -2.43
CA ILE A 199 -2.19 -3.44 -1.02
C ILE A 199 -0.99 -2.84 -0.27
N VAL A 200 0.25 -3.28 -0.53
CA VAL A 200 1.45 -2.64 0.04
C VAL A 200 1.50 -1.16 -0.35
N ALA A 201 1.27 -0.83 -1.63
CA ALA A 201 1.25 0.56 -2.09
C ALA A 201 0.17 1.39 -1.38
N ASP A 202 -1.03 0.85 -1.27
CA ASP A 202 -2.16 1.51 -0.59
C ASP A 202 -1.91 1.69 0.91
N LEU A 203 -1.39 0.67 1.59
CA LEU A 203 -1.10 0.73 3.01
C LEU A 203 0.03 1.70 3.37
N VAL A 204 1.04 1.88 2.51
CA VAL A 204 2.08 2.90 2.71
C VAL A 204 1.47 4.29 2.71
N VAL A 205 0.59 4.59 1.76
CA VAL A 205 -0.11 5.88 1.68
C VAL A 205 -1.04 6.07 2.88
N THR A 206 -1.82 5.03 3.20
CA THR A 206 -2.80 5.09 4.30
C THR A 206 -2.11 5.26 5.65
N GLU A 207 -1.03 4.51 5.92
CA GLU A 207 -0.21 4.68 7.14
C GLU A 207 0.32 6.12 7.24
N ALA A 208 0.89 6.63 6.15
CA ALA A 208 1.42 7.99 6.12
C ALA A 208 0.30 9.04 6.34
N CYS A 209 -0.87 8.87 5.73
CA CYS A 209 -2.02 9.75 5.95
C CYS A 209 -2.52 9.71 7.41
N LEU A 210 -2.67 8.53 8.00
CA LEU A 210 -3.11 8.38 9.39
C LEU A 210 -2.10 9.01 10.37
N SER A 211 -0.81 8.81 10.13
CA SER A 211 0.26 9.40 10.92
C SER A 211 0.33 10.92 10.75
N PHE A 212 0.14 11.42 9.52
CA PHE A 212 0.05 12.85 9.22
C PHE A 212 -1.15 13.54 9.91
N LEU A 213 -2.28 12.82 10.03
CA LEU A 213 -3.46 13.28 10.77
C LEU A 213 -3.28 13.19 12.29
N GLY A 214 -2.18 12.58 12.76
CA GLY A 214 -1.88 12.45 14.17
C GLY A 214 -2.60 11.30 14.87
N VAL A 215 -3.22 10.37 14.14
CA VAL A 215 -3.91 9.20 14.72
C VAL A 215 -3.14 7.88 14.50
N GLY A 216 -2.17 7.84 13.58
CA GLY A 216 -1.41 6.64 13.22
C GLY A 216 -0.23 6.35 14.14
N ALA A 217 1.00 6.55 13.64
CA ALA A 217 2.23 6.31 14.37
C ALA A 217 2.34 7.14 15.66
N PRO A 218 2.98 6.63 16.72
CA PRO A 218 3.37 7.43 17.87
C PRO A 218 4.17 8.66 17.44
N GLU A 219 4.08 9.75 18.20
CA GLU A 219 4.76 11.01 17.85
C GLU A 219 6.28 10.86 17.76
N ALA A 220 6.86 10.03 18.61
CA ALA A 220 8.29 9.72 18.61
C ALA A 220 8.71 8.78 17.46
N ALA A 221 7.77 8.11 16.78
CA ALA A 221 8.11 7.19 15.70
C ALA A 221 8.59 7.95 14.46
N PRO A 222 9.64 7.47 13.80
CA PRO A 222 10.17 8.09 12.59
C PRO A 222 9.31 7.75 11.36
N SER A 223 7.99 7.93 11.42
CA SER A 223 7.15 7.68 10.25
C SER A 223 7.19 8.84 9.26
N TRP A 224 7.08 8.54 7.98
CA TRP A 224 7.03 9.58 6.94
C TRP A 224 5.83 10.50 7.12
N GLY A 225 4.69 9.97 7.60
CA GLY A 225 3.51 10.76 7.91
C GLY A 225 3.77 11.79 9.02
N ASN A 226 4.45 11.40 10.10
CA ASN A 226 4.87 12.32 11.16
C ASN A 226 5.84 13.39 10.62
N MET A 227 6.80 13.00 9.76
CA MET A 227 7.71 13.95 9.11
C MET A 227 6.97 14.98 8.25
N LEU A 228 5.98 14.54 7.48
CA LEU A 228 5.12 15.44 6.69
C LEU A 228 4.30 16.38 7.59
N ALA A 229 3.79 15.89 8.72
CA ALA A 229 3.07 16.71 9.70
C ALA A 229 3.99 17.78 10.32
N ASP A 230 5.21 17.39 10.67
CA ASP A 230 6.26 18.28 11.17
C ASP A 230 6.63 19.37 10.16
N ALA A 231 6.62 19.06 8.87
CA ALA A 231 7.00 19.98 7.80
C ALA A 231 6.01 21.14 7.60
N ARG A 232 4.73 21.00 8.00
CA ARG A 232 3.65 21.98 7.71
C ARG A 232 4.01 23.43 8.08
N GLN A 233 4.68 23.63 9.21
CA GLN A 233 4.99 24.95 9.73
C GLN A 233 6.25 25.57 9.11
N ASN A 234 7.06 24.77 8.44
CA ASN A 234 8.39 25.17 7.97
C ASN A 234 8.58 25.01 6.45
N VAL A 235 7.51 24.72 5.71
CA VAL A 235 7.59 24.39 4.27
C VAL A 235 8.19 25.52 3.42
N THR A 236 8.00 26.77 3.81
CA THR A 236 8.54 27.95 3.09
C THR A 236 10.02 28.21 3.40
N VAL A 237 10.50 27.81 4.58
CA VAL A 237 11.87 28.04 5.04
C VAL A 237 12.75 26.82 4.82
N ALA A 238 12.19 25.63 5.00
CA ALA A 238 12.90 24.34 4.96
C ALA A 238 12.11 23.31 4.13
N PRO A 239 11.94 23.51 2.81
CA PRO A 239 11.13 22.64 1.96
C PRO A 239 11.65 21.19 1.86
N TRP A 240 12.93 20.96 2.13
CA TRP A 240 13.53 19.61 2.13
C TRP A 240 12.89 18.67 3.16
N ILE A 241 12.38 19.20 4.29
CA ILE A 241 11.69 18.40 5.32
C ILE A 241 10.42 17.76 4.75
N LEU A 242 9.74 18.43 3.81
CA LEU A 242 8.55 17.93 3.12
C LEU A 242 8.93 16.99 1.97
N TYR A 243 9.83 17.45 1.08
CA TYR A 243 10.11 16.71 -0.17
C TYR A 243 10.76 15.36 0.07
N THR A 244 11.58 15.24 1.11
CA THR A 244 12.32 14.00 1.38
C THR A 244 11.39 12.84 1.74
N PRO A 245 10.50 12.90 2.74
CA PRO A 245 9.56 11.82 3.02
C PRO A 245 8.51 11.64 1.91
N ALA A 246 8.08 12.71 1.25
CA ALA A 246 7.16 12.61 0.13
C ALA A 246 7.77 11.81 -1.04
N THR A 247 9.05 12.02 -1.35
CA THR A 247 9.77 11.26 -2.38
C THR A 247 9.93 9.79 -1.96
N ALA A 248 10.21 9.51 -0.70
CA ALA A 248 10.32 8.14 -0.18
C ALA A 248 8.99 7.37 -0.34
N ILE A 249 7.87 7.99 0.02
CA ILE A 249 6.52 7.44 -0.19
C ILE A 249 6.29 7.18 -1.68
N LEU A 250 6.52 8.19 -2.53
CA LEU A 250 6.30 8.09 -3.98
C LEU A 250 7.10 6.92 -4.60
N LEU A 251 8.39 6.82 -4.31
CA LEU A 251 9.25 5.76 -4.83
C LEU A 251 8.81 4.38 -4.35
N THR A 252 8.39 4.26 -3.09
CA THR A 252 7.88 2.99 -2.53
C THR A 252 6.59 2.57 -3.21
N VAL A 253 5.64 3.49 -3.38
CA VAL A 253 4.36 3.25 -4.04
C VAL A 253 4.55 2.87 -5.51
N LEU A 254 5.40 3.61 -6.24
CA LEU A 254 5.71 3.28 -7.64
C LEU A 254 6.34 1.90 -7.76
N SER A 255 7.28 1.55 -6.88
CA SER A 255 7.94 0.23 -6.88
C SER A 255 6.93 -0.89 -6.66
N ALA A 256 6.03 -0.74 -5.69
CA ALA A 256 5.01 -1.74 -5.39
C ALA A 256 3.99 -1.88 -6.55
N ASN A 257 3.54 -0.77 -7.14
CA ASN A 257 2.64 -0.80 -8.29
C ASN A 257 3.29 -1.42 -9.54
N TRP A 258 4.54 -1.07 -9.85
CA TRP A 258 5.27 -1.68 -10.98
C TRP A 258 5.45 -3.18 -10.79
N PHE A 259 5.77 -3.61 -9.56
CA PHE A 259 5.88 -5.02 -9.24
C PHE A 259 4.55 -5.76 -9.41
N GLY A 260 3.45 -5.21 -8.88
CA GLY A 260 2.10 -5.76 -9.02
C GLY A 260 1.64 -5.85 -10.47
N GLU A 261 1.83 -4.79 -11.26
CA GLU A 261 1.48 -4.78 -12.68
C GLU A 261 2.31 -5.81 -13.47
N GLY A 262 3.62 -5.88 -13.22
CA GLY A 262 4.50 -6.85 -13.86
C GLY A 262 4.10 -8.29 -13.56
N LEU A 263 3.73 -8.61 -12.30
CA LEU A 263 3.20 -9.92 -11.92
C LEU A 263 1.88 -10.23 -12.63
N GLY A 264 0.95 -9.26 -12.68
CA GLY A 264 -0.33 -9.43 -13.35
C GLY A 264 -0.19 -9.69 -14.86
N GLN A 265 0.74 -9.00 -15.52
CA GLN A 265 1.03 -9.23 -16.95
C GLN A 265 1.67 -10.61 -17.19
N LEU A 266 2.59 -11.04 -16.31
CA LEU A 266 3.22 -12.36 -16.40
C LEU A 266 2.19 -13.49 -16.26
N GLN A 267 1.22 -13.34 -15.36
CA GLN A 267 0.14 -14.32 -15.20
C GLN A 267 -0.75 -14.40 -16.45
N ARG A 268 -1.15 -13.24 -16.99
CA ARG A 268 -1.95 -13.17 -18.23
C ARG A 268 -1.25 -13.80 -19.43
N SER A 269 0.07 -13.72 -19.52
CA SER A 269 0.85 -14.32 -20.61
C SER A 269 0.95 -15.85 -20.52
N ARG A 270 0.81 -16.43 -19.33
CA ARG A 270 0.83 -17.90 -19.12
C ARG A 270 -0.50 -18.58 -19.41
N VAL A 271 -1.59 -17.83 -19.46
CA VAL A 271 -2.94 -18.37 -19.71
C VAL A 271 -3.30 -18.32 -21.21
N ARG A 272 -2.53 -17.60 -22.01
CA ARG A 272 -2.64 -17.58 -23.49
C ARG A 272 -1.77 -18.67 -24.10
#